data_20a103137910b7886f2ae63532b08154
#
_entry.id   20a103137910b7886f2ae63532b08154
#
_cell.length_a   1.000
_cell.length_b   1.000
_cell.length_c   1.000
_cell.angle_alpha   90.00
_cell.angle_beta   90.00
_cell.angle_gamma   90.00
#
_symmetry.space_group_name_H-M   'P 1'
#
loop_
_entity.id
_entity.type
_entity.pdbx_description
1 polymer ?
#
loop_
_entity_poly.entity_id
_entity_poly.type
_entity_poly.pdbx_seq_one_letter_code
_entity_poly.pdbx_strand_id
1 'polypeptide(L)'
;MKLSQFRYNLPQELIALYPTANRDESRLLVVNRKTREIEHKVFKEITGYFSEHDVLVFNNTKVFPARLYGNKEKTGAEIEVFLLRELNREQRLWDVLVDPARKIRIGNKLYFGEDDLLVAEVIDNTTSRGRTLRFLFDGTYDEFKETLYGLGETPLPKFINRKVEPEDSERYQTIFAKHEGAVAAPTAGLHFSRELLKKLEIIGVDFAEITLHVGLGNFRSVDVEDLTKHKVDSERIKITDEAAGIVNQAKDNKNRVCAVGTTVVRTLESSVSTDGYLKPYDGWTNKFIFPPYEFKVPDMMISNFHLPYSTLLMMVAAFAGYDLLFEAYKIAVKEKYRFGTYGDAMLVI
;
A
#
# COMPACT_ATOMS: atom_id res chain seq x y z
N MET A 1 -23.16 -5.68 -3.68
CA MET A 1 -22.25 -6.67 -4.28
C MET A 1 -21.82 -7.71 -3.28
N LYS A 2 -21.44 -8.89 -3.77
CA LYS A 2 -21.02 -10.03 -2.95
C LYS A 2 -19.53 -10.29 -3.11
N LEU A 3 -18.88 -10.77 -2.06
CA LEU A 3 -17.46 -11.16 -2.07
C LEU A 3 -17.18 -12.22 -3.16
N SER A 4 -18.03 -13.21 -3.28
CA SER A 4 -17.92 -14.30 -4.27
C SER A 4 -17.84 -13.82 -5.73
N GLN A 5 -18.31 -12.62 -6.03
CA GLN A 5 -18.22 -12.01 -7.37
C GLN A 5 -16.79 -11.58 -7.72
N PHE A 6 -15.90 -11.42 -6.73
CA PHE A 6 -14.49 -11.02 -6.93
C PHE A 6 -13.53 -12.22 -6.97
N ARG A 7 -14.07 -13.36 -7.37
CA ARG A 7 -13.30 -14.59 -7.59
C ARG A 7 -12.78 -14.66 -9.02
N TYR A 8 -11.51 -15.02 -9.17
CA TYR A 8 -10.93 -15.49 -10.43
C TYR A 8 -9.84 -16.53 -10.13
N ASN A 9 -9.48 -17.32 -11.12
CA ASN A 9 -8.42 -18.30 -10.97
C ASN A 9 -7.07 -17.63 -11.22
N LEU A 10 -6.24 -17.56 -10.18
CA LEU A 10 -4.88 -17.05 -10.26
C LEU A 10 -3.90 -18.21 -10.02
N PRO A 11 -3.15 -18.63 -11.05
CA PRO A 11 -2.07 -19.58 -10.88
C PRO A 11 -0.99 -19.02 -9.96
N GLN A 12 -0.52 -19.83 -9.01
CA GLN A 12 0.43 -19.37 -7.99
C GLN A 12 1.77 -18.94 -8.57
N GLU A 13 2.20 -19.53 -9.66
CA GLU A 13 3.42 -19.19 -10.38
C GLU A 13 3.40 -17.77 -11.00
N LEU A 14 2.22 -17.15 -11.11
CA LEU A 14 2.11 -15.76 -11.57
C LEU A 14 2.30 -14.73 -10.46
N ILE A 15 2.32 -15.14 -9.20
CA ILE A 15 2.64 -14.25 -8.08
C ILE A 15 4.14 -13.96 -8.09
N ALA A 16 4.49 -12.69 -8.32
CA ALA A 16 5.89 -12.28 -8.40
C ALA A 16 6.58 -12.33 -7.04
N LEU A 17 7.63 -13.13 -6.94
CA LEU A 17 8.46 -13.21 -5.72
C LEU A 17 9.54 -12.12 -5.70
N TYR A 18 9.98 -11.65 -6.87
CA TYR A 18 11.03 -10.65 -7.04
C TYR A 18 10.58 -9.53 -7.98
N PRO A 19 11.07 -8.30 -7.76
CA PRO A 19 10.86 -7.22 -8.72
C PRO A 19 11.63 -7.47 -10.03
N THR A 20 11.30 -6.71 -11.08
CA THR A 20 12.12 -6.61 -12.31
C THR A 20 13.48 -6.01 -12.00
N ALA A 21 14.48 -6.24 -12.86
CA ALA A 21 15.82 -5.65 -12.70
C ALA A 21 15.75 -4.12 -12.58
N ASN A 22 15.08 -3.48 -13.52
CA ASN A 22 14.77 -2.05 -13.46
C ASN A 22 13.28 -1.83 -13.15
N ARG A 23 12.95 -0.77 -12.39
CA ARG A 23 11.58 -0.50 -11.92
C ARG A 23 10.57 -0.35 -13.07
N ASP A 24 10.96 0.36 -14.13
CA ASP A 24 10.10 0.73 -15.24
C ASP A 24 10.10 -0.30 -16.42
N GLU A 25 10.70 -1.47 -16.19
CA GLU A 25 10.69 -2.59 -17.13
C GLU A 25 9.59 -3.63 -16.86
N SER A 26 8.75 -3.43 -15.85
CA SER A 26 7.55 -4.24 -15.69
C SER A 26 6.62 -4.09 -16.90
N ARG A 27 5.81 -5.11 -17.17
CA ARG A 27 4.78 -5.02 -18.20
C ARG A 27 3.68 -4.06 -17.76
N LEU A 28 3.02 -3.46 -18.74
CA LEU A 28 1.89 -2.56 -18.54
C LEU A 28 0.72 -3.02 -19.40
N LEU A 29 -0.42 -3.29 -18.77
CA LEU A 29 -1.68 -3.52 -19.46
C LEU A 29 -2.47 -2.21 -19.44
N VAL A 30 -2.70 -1.62 -20.61
CA VAL A 30 -3.51 -0.40 -20.71
C VAL A 30 -4.94 -0.77 -21.02
N VAL A 31 -5.88 -0.27 -20.22
CA VAL A 31 -7.31 -0.57 -20.34
C VAL A 31 -8.06 0.75 -20.54
N ASN A 32 -8.65 0.91 -21.72
CA ASN A 32 -9.44 2.09 -22.05
C ASN A 32 -10.92 1.82 -21.71
N ARG A 33 -11.47 2.57 -20.74
CA ARG A 33 -12.86 2.41 -20.27
C ARG A 33 -13.89 2.82 -21.31
N LYS A 34 -13.54 3.74 -22.22
CA LYS A 34 -14.47 4.28 -23.22
C LYS A 34 -14.55 3.40 -24.45
N THR A 35 -13.39 3.00 -24.99
CA THR A 35 -13.31 2.16 -26.21
C THR A 35 -13.33 0.66 -25.91
N ARG A 36 -13.06 0.27 -24.65
CA ARG A 36 -12.86 -1.12 -24.18
C ARG A 36 -11.62 -1.78 -24.80
N GLU A 37 -10.74 -1.02 -25.40
CA GLU A 37 -9.49 -1.52 -25.95
C GLU A 37 -8.49 -1.86 -24.83
N ILE A 38 -7.74 -2.93 -25.04
CA ILE A 38 -6.70 -3.42 -24.13
C ILE A 38 -5.40 -3.51 -24.90
N GLU A 39 -4.36 -2.81 -24.44
CA GLU A 39 -3.05 -2.77 -25.06
C GLU A 39 -1.98 -3.34 -24.14
N HIS A 40 -0.97 -3.99 -24.75
CA HIS A 40 0.19 -4.54 -24.04
C HIS A 40 1.40 -3.63 -24.27
N LYS A 41 2.01 -3.14 -23.20
CA LYS A 41 3.15 -2.22 -23.20
C LYS A 41 4.18 -2.65 -22.17
N VAL A 42 5.30 -1.94 -22.12
CA VAL A 42 6.24 -1.91 -20.99
C VAL A 42 6.02 -0.62 -20.22
N PHE A 43 6.18 -0.62 -18.90
CA PHE A 43 5.82 0.52 -18.06
C PHE A 43 6.49 1.83 -18.48
N LYS A 44 7.74 1.81 -18.93
CA LYS A 44 8.45 2.98 -19.44
C LYS A 44 7.78 3.66 -20.65
N GLU A 45 6.87 2.98 -21.35
CA GLU A 45 6.08 3.55 -22.46
C GLU A 45 4.87 4.34 -21.98
N ILE A 46 4.63 4.42 -20.66
CA ILE A 46 3.49 5.13 -20.07
C ILE A 46 3.45 6.60 -20.47
N THR A 47 4.61 7.18 -20.81
CA THR A 47 4.75 8.56 -21.29
C THR A 47 3.83 8.88 -22.47
N GLY A 48 3.54 7.92 -23.33
CA GLY A 48 2.64 8.07 -24.48
C GLY A 48 1.17 8.31 -24.13
N TYR A 49 0.79 8.15 -22.87
CA TYR A 49 -0.60 8.32 -22.39
C TYR A 49 -0.83 9.63 -21.64
N PHE A 50 0.22 10.45 -21.46
CA PHE A 50 0.14 11.72 -20.74
C PHE A 50 0.38 12.90 -21.68
N SER A 51 -0.26 14.01 -21.35
CA SER A 51 -0.11 15.29 -22.02
C SER A 51 0.39 16.35 -21.03
N GLU A 52 0.85 17.49 -21.56
CA GLU A 52 1.21 18.66 -20.76
C GLU A 52 0.09 19.04 -19.80
N HIS A 53 0.45 19.33 -18.54
CA HIS A 53 -0.45 19.68 -17.44
C HIS A 53 -1.39 18.57 -16.95
N ASP A 54 -1.31 17.35 -17.46
CA ASP A 54 -1.87 16.21 -16.75
C ASP A 54 -1.15 16.07 -15.40
N VAL A 55 -1.84 15.60 -14.36
CA VAL A 55 -1.26 15.46 -13.03
C VAL A 55 -1.12 13.99 -12.65
N LEU A 56 0.08 13.59 -12.23
CA LEU A 56 0.33 12.33 -11.53
C LEU A 56 0.33 12.59 -10.03
N VAL A 57 -0.53 11.89 -9.28
CA VAL A 57 -0.59 11.97 -7.82
C VAL A 57 0.07 10.74 -7.22
N PHE A 58 1.10 10.95 -6.38
CA PHE A 58 1.86 9.89 -5.73
C PHE A 58 1.59 9.82 -4.22
N ASN A 59 1.75 8.64 -3.65
CA ASN A 59 1.80 8.45 -2.21
C ASN A 59 3.26 8.46 -1.75
N ASN A 60 3.64 9.46 -0.94
CA ASN A 60 5.00 9.66 -0.45
C ASN A 60 5.28 9.01 0.92
N THR A 61 4.44 8.07 1.33
CA THR A 61 4.68 7.30 2.55
C THR A 61 5.96 6.48 2.45
N LYS A 62 6.63 6.32 3.59
CA LYS A 62 7.85 5.51 3.73
C LYS A 62 7.58 4.30 4.61
N VAL A 63 7.96 3.13 4.10
CA VAL A 63 7.89 1.86 4.84
C VAL A 63 9.04 1.81 5.84
N PHE A 64 8.76 1.36 7.07
CA PHE A 64 9.78 1.08 8.08
C PHE A 64 9.92 -0.44 8.31
N PRO A 65 11.06 -0.91 8.87
CA PRO A 65 11.30 -2.33 9.12
C PRO A 65 10.42 -2.83 10.27
N ALA A 66 9.20 -3.25 9.94
CA ALA A 66 8.12 -3.47 10.89
C ALA A 66 8.06 -4.90 11.47
N ARG A 67 8.82 -5.86 10.94
CA ARG A 67 8.76 -7.26 11.39
C ARG A 67 9.95 -7.59 12.27
N LEU A 68 9.65 -8.01 13.50
CA LEU A 68 10.65 -8.42 14.51
C LEU A 68 10.48 -9.90 14.83
N TYR A 69 11.59 -10.59 14.99
CA TYR A 69 11.63 -11.95 15.53
C TYR A 69 12.33 -11.95 16.87
N GLY A 70 11.82 -12.72 17.80
CA GLY A 70 12.36 -12.78 19.15
C GLY A 70 11.86 -14.00 19.91
N ASN A 71 12.06 -13.97 21.21
CA ASN A 71 11.73 -15.10 22.10
C ASN A 71 10.89 -14.62 23.27
N LYS A 72 9.96 -15.46 23.70
CA LYS A 72 9.16 -15.25 24.89
C LYS A 72 9.93 -15.59 26.16
N GLU A 73 9.81 -14.74 27.18
CA GLU A 73 10.31 -15.00 28.52
C GLU A 73 9.94 -16.40 29.03
N LYS A 74 10.80 -16.99 29.83
CA LYS A 74 10.65 -18.29 30.51
C LYS A 74 10.61 -19.52 29.63
N THR A 75 10.04 -19.44 28.43
CA THR A 75 9.88 -20.61 27.58
C THR A 75 10.87 -20.66 26.42
N GLY A 76 11.49 -19.51 26.08
CA GLY A 76 12.35 -19.36 24.89
C GLY A 76 11.61 -19.57 23.57
N ALA A 77 10.26 -19.64 23.60
CA ALA A 77 9.47 -19.88 22.40
C ALA A 77 9.65 -18.74 21.39
N GLU A 78 9.95 -19.09 20.16
CA GLU A 78 10.03 -18.11 19.06
C GLU A 78 8.72 -17.36 18.86
N ILE A 79 8.81 -16.08 18.63
CA ILE A 79 7.67 -15.18 18.37
C ILE A 79 7.97 -14.21 17.23
N GLU A 80 6.92 -13.85 16.50
CA GLU A 80 6.93 -12.74 15.53
C GLU A 80 6.12 -11.58 16.12
N VAL A 81 6.69 -10.39 16.06
CA VAL A 81 6.01 -9.13 16.35
C VAL A 81 6.01 -8.28 15.09
N PHE A 82 4.82 -7.85 14.67
CA PHE A 82 4.64 -6.98 13.53
C PHE A 82 4.17 -5.60 14.04
N LEU A 83 5.07 -4.63 13.94
CA LEU A 83 4.80 -3.25 14.37
C LEU A 83 3.76 -2.61 13.43
N LEU A 84 2.79 -1.91 14.00
CA LEU A 84 1.75 -1.22 13.25
C LEU A 84 1.91 0.30 13.30
N ARG A 85 1.94 0.82 14.52
CA ARG A 85 2.11 2.26 14.77
C ARG A 85 2.59 2.53 16.18
N GLU A 86 3.31 3.62 16.33
CA GLU A 86 3.65 4.16 17.64
C GLU A 86 2.43 4.87 18.25
N LEU A 87 2.07 4.49 19.46
CA LEU A 87 0.96 5.07 20.21
C LEU A 87 1.40 6.22 21.10
N ASN A 88 2.57 6.07 21.71
CA ASN A 88 3.16 7.08 22.59
C ASN A 88 4.68 6.99 22.56
N ARG A 89 5.31 8.08 22.14
CA ARG A 89 6.76 8.19 21.98
C ARG A 89 7.51 8.16 23.33
N GLU A 90 7.01 8.88 24.31
CA GLU A 90 7.69 9.01 25.61
C GLU A 90 7.67 7.68 26.37
N GLN A 91 6.55 6.97 26.30
CA GLN A 91 6.37 5.69 26.95
C GLN A 91 6.81 4.50 26.07
N ARG A 92 7.24 4.76 24.83
CA ARG A 92 7.61 3.75 23.81
C ARG A 92 6.53 2.68 23.64
N LEU A 93 5.27 3.12 23.59
CA LEU A 93 4.12 2.26 23.37
C LEU A 93 3.85 2.08 21.90
N TRP A 94 3.65 0.83 21.50
CA TRP A 94 3.38 0.44 20.12
C TRP A 94 2.17 -0.47 20.03
N ASP A 95 1.33 -0.21 19.05
CA ASP A 95 0.31 -1.15 18.59
C ASP A 95 0.96 -2.15 17.64
N VAL A 96 0.77 -3.45 17.89
CA VAL A 96 1.45 -4.52 17.15
C VAL A 96 0.53 -5.70 16.92
N LEU A 97 0.86 -6.54 15.93
CA LEU A 97 0.38 -7.93 15.87
C LEU A 97 1.46 -8.87 16.39
N VAL A 98 1.01 -9.99 16.95
CA VAL A 98 1.91 -11.03 17.46
C VAL A 98 1.53 -12.42 16.93
N ASP A 99 2.53 -13.26 16.75
CA ASP A 99 2.36 -14.66 16.38
C ASP A 99 3.40 -15.54 17.15
N PRO A 100 2.95 -16.63 17.81
CA PRO A 100 1.59 -17.13 18.02
C PRO A 100 0.83 -16.36 19.11
N ALA A 101 -0.30 -15.73 18.75
CA ALA A 101 -1.05 -14.84 19.66
C ALA A 101 -1.55 -15.50 20.94
N ARG A 102 -1.89 -16.81 20.89
CA ARG A 102 -2.38 -17.57 22.05
C ARG A 102 -1.38 -17.70 23.18
N LYS A 103 -0.08 -17.63 22.84
CA LYS A 103 1.03 -17.79 23.79
C LYS A 103 1.51 -16.47 24.39
N ILE A 104 1.10 -15.33 23.81
CA ILE A 104 1.56 -14.00 24.20
C ILE A 104 0.44 -13.26 24.91
N ARG A 105 0.58 -13.10 26.24
CA ARG A 105 -0.44 -12.55 27.16
C ARG A 105 0.08 -11.30 27.85
N ILE A 106 -0.82 -10.48 28.38
CA ILE A 106 -0.51 -9.30 29.20
C ILE A 106 0.47 -9.70 30.31
N GLY A 107 1.50 -8.87 30.53
CA GLY A 107 2.56 -9.09 31.51
C GLY A 107 3.71 -9.98 31.01
N ASN A 108 3.60 -10.60 29.83
CA ASN A 108 4.75 -11.32 29.26
C ASN A 108 5.82 -10.33 28.78
N LYS A 109 7.10 -10.71 28.96
CA LYS A 109 8.23 -10.06 28.34
C LYS A 109 8.66 -10.81 27.10
N LEU A 110 9.03 -10.05 26.09
CA LEU A 110 9.48 -10.49 24.79
C LEU A 110 10.89 -9.93 24.56
N TYR A 111 11.80 -10.78 24.13
CA TYR A 111 13.22 -10.48 23.99
C TYR A 111 13.64 -10.54 22.52
N PHE A 112 14.39 -9.54 22.07
CA PHE A 112 14.82 -9.37 20.68
C PHE A 112 16.31 -9.10 20.59
N GLY A 113 16.95 -9.69 19.58
CA GLY A 113 18.38 -9.54 19.33
C GLY A 113 19.26 -10.44 20.20
N GLU A 114 20.56 -10.36 19.96
CA GLU A 114 21.57 -11.06 20.77
C GLU A 114 21.64 -10.39 22.15
N ASP A 115 21.88 -11.20 23.18
CA ASP A 115 21.99 -10.76 24.58
C ASP A 115 20.81 -9.90 25.07
N ASP A 116 19.60 -10.17 24.57
CA ASP A 116 18.38 -9.45 24.93
C ASP A 116 18.50 -7.92 24.70
N LEU A 117 19.10 -7.55 23.57
CA LEU A 117 19.40 -6.17 23.19
C LEU A 117 18.17 -5.23 23.30
N LEU A 118 16.97 -5.76 23.03
CA LEU A 118 15.72 -5.03 23.15
C LEU A 118 14.67 -5.91 23.83
N VAL A 119 13.99 -5.35 24.82
CA VAL A 119 12.93 -6.03 25.60
C VAL A 119 11.63 -5.27 25.45
N ALA A 120 10.52 -5.99 25.30
CA ALA A 120 9.18 -5.42 25.33
C ALA A 120 8.30 -6.14 26.33
N GLU A 121 7.40 -5.39 26.96
CA GLU A 121 6.35 -5.91 27.86
C GLU A 121 4.99 -5.79 27.19
N VAL A 122 4.19 -6.84 27.25
CA VAL A 122 2.81 -6.82 26.76
C VAL A 122 1.92 -6.11 27.79
N ILE A 123 1.38 -4.95 27.41
CA ILE A 123 0.60 -4.10 28.30
C ILE A 123 -0.91 -4.36 28.14
N ASP A 124 -1.37 -4.61 26.89
CA ASP A 124 -2.80 -4.77 26.60
C ASP A 124 -3.04 -5.68 25.39
N ASN A 125 -4.27 -6.17 25.28
CA ASN A 125 -4.78 -6.92 24.12
C ASN A 125 -5.75 -6.02 23.35
N THR A 126 -5.44 -5.72 22.09
CA THR A 126 -6.30 -4.84 21.26
C THR A 126 -7.26 -5.62 20.37
N THR A 127 -6.82 -6.75 19.82
CA THR A 127 -7.62 -7.69 19.00
C THR A 127 -7.19 -9.12 19.26
N SER A 128 -7.75 -10.10 18.56
CA SER A 128 -7.36 -11.52 18.68
C SER A 128 -5.85 -11.77 18.50
N ARG A 129 -5.20 -10.98 17.63
CA ARG A 129 -3.74 -11.02 17.38
C ARG A 129 -3.05 -9.71 17.78
N GLY A 130 -3.79 -8.67 18.09
CA GLY A 130 -3.27 -7.36 18.44
C GLY A 130 -2.84 -7.26 19.90
N ARG A 131 -1.73 -6.56 20.13
CA ARG A 131 -1.20 -6.23 21.47
C ARG A 131 -0.72 -4.79 21.48
N THR A 132 -0.73 -4.22 22.68
CA THR A 132 0.06 -3.02 22.97
C THR A 132 1.35 -3.46 23.67
N LEU A 133 2.48 -3.11 23.10
CA LEU A 133 3.80 -3.34 23.70
C LEU A 133 4.37 -2.06 24.26
N ARG A 134 5.01 -2.15 25.43
CA ARG A 134 5.92 -1.15 25.94
C ARG A 134 7.35 -1.65 25.77
N PHE A 135 8.16 -0.94 24.99
CA PHE A 135 9.57 -1.26 24.89
C PHE A 135 10.33 -0.71 26.10
N LEU A 136 11.10 -1.58 26.73
CA LEU A 136 11.97 -1.28 27.86
C LEU A 136 13.39 -1.08 27.33
N PHE A 137 13.84 0.15 27.31
CA PHE A 137 15.14 0.51 26.74
C PHE A 137 15.75 1.64 27.56
N ASP A 138 17.01 1.48 27.96
CA ASP A 138 17.76 2.49 28.68
C ASP A 138 18.59 3.31 27.68
N GLY A 139 18.12 4.49 27.35
CA GLY A 139 18.75 5.36 26.36
C GLY A 139 17.74 6.38 25.78
N THR A 140 18.24 7.19 24.87
CA THR A 140 17.44 8.18 24.14
C THR A 140 16.43 7.53 23.22
N TYR A 141 15.46 8.31 22.75
CA TYR A 141 14.50 7.83 21.78
C TYR A 141 15.15 7.47 20.43
N ASP A 142 16.16 8.23 20.02
CA ASP A 142 16.83 7.99 18.74
C ASP A 142 17.65 6.70 18.78
N GLU A 143 18.36 6.41 19.87
CA GLU A 143 19.04 5.14 20.11
C GLU A 143 18.05 3.96 20.17
N PHE A 144 16.90 4.15 20.80
CA PHE A 144 15.82 3.16 20.79
C PHE A 144 15.33 2.87 19.38
N LYS A 145 15.06 3.90 18.58
CA LYS A 145 14.58 3.74 17.19
C LYS A 145 15.64 3.07 16.31
N GLU A 146 16.90 3.43 16.47
CA GLU A 146 17.99 2.79 15.74
C GLU A 146 18.09 1.30 16.09
N THR A 147 18.02 0.95 17.37
CA THR A 147 18.02 -0.45 17.82
C THR A 147 16.80 -1.21 17.31
N LEU A 148 15.60 -0.64 17.44
CA LEU A 148 14.36 -1.25 16.98
C LEU A 148 14.40 -1.52 15.48
N TYR A 149 14.86 -0.57 14.69
CA TYR A 149 14.93 -0.68 13.23
C TYR A 149 16.09 -1.55 12.75
N GLY A 150 17.18 -1.60 13.51
CA GLY A 150 18.29 -2.52 13.25
C GLY A 150 17.90 -4.00 13.43
N LEU A 151 16.95 -4.27 14.32
CA LEU A 151 16.39 -5.62 14.55
C LEU A 151 15.23 -5.95 13.61
N GLY A 152 14.62 -4.95 13.01
CA GLY A 152 13.46 -5.10 12.15
C GLY A 152 13.81 -5.53 10.73
N GLU A 153 12.92 -6.32 10.13
CA GLU A 153 12.99 -6.70 8.72
C GLU A 153 11.94 -5.96 7.89
N THR A 154 12.21 -5.82 6.60
CA THR A 154 11.27 -5.30 5.61
C THR A 154 9.97 -6.12 5.66
N PRO A 155 8.80 -5.48 5.83
CA PRO A 155 7.54 -6.17 6.06
C PRO A 155 6.91 -6.69 4.75
N LEU A 156 7.60 -7.55 4.01
CA LEU A 156 7.06 -8.16 2.80
C LEU A 156 5.75 -8.90 3.09
N PRO A 157 4.74 -8.81 2.21
CA PRO A 157 3.51 -9.57 2.36
C PRO A 157 3.76 -11.08 2.40
N LYS A 158 3.00 -11.81 3.20
CA LYS A 158 3.18 -13.28 3.38
C LYS A 158 2.96 -14.11 2.11
N PHE A 159 2.27 -13.59 1.09
CA PHE A 159 2.14 -14.27 -0.19
C PHE A 159 3.44 -14.26 -1.03
N ILE A 160 4.39 -13.37 -0.70
CA ILE A 160 5.77 -13.47 -1.18
C ILE A 160 6.48 -14.51 -0.31
N ASN A 161 6.33 -15.77 -0.71
CA ASN A 161 6.79 -16.91 0.08
C ASN A 161 8.29 -17.16 -0.12
N ARG A 162 9.11 -16.23 0.35
CA ARG A 162 10.58 -16.34 0.46
C ARG A 162 11.09 -15.53 1.66
N LYS A 163 12.33 -15.74 2.04
CA LYS A 163 13.00 -14.90 3.03
C LYS A 163 13.20 -13.48 2.49
N VAL A 164 13.21 -12.52 3.40
CA VAL A 164 13.59 -11.13 3.09
C VAL A 164 15.08 -11.11 2.76
N GLU A 165 15.42 -10.40 1.70
CA GLU A 165 16.80 -10.19 1.24
C GLU A 165 17.20 -8.72 1.48
N PRO A 166 18.50 -8.39 1.59
CA PRO A 166 18.96 -7.02 1.85
C PRO A 166 18.41 -5.98 0.86
N GLU A 167 18.29 -6.36 -0.41
CA GLU A 167 17.77 -5.51 -1.48
C GLU A 167 16.30 -5.14 -1.30
N ASP A 168 15.53 -5.93 -0.56
CA ASP A 168 14.11 -5.62 -0.30
C ASP A 168 13.93 -4.32 0.46
N SER A 169 14.88 -3.92 1.29
CA SER A 169 14.83 -2.65 2.02
C SER A 169 14.75 -1.45 1.08
N GLU A 170 15.39 -1.52 -0.09
CA GLU A 170 15.35 -0.50 -1.14
C GLU A 170 14.22 -0.77 -2.13
N ARG A 171 14.04 -2.03 -2.56
CA ARG A 171 13.10 -2.39 -3.63
C ARG A 171 11.65 -2.36 -3.18
N TYR A 172 11.37 -2.59 -1.90
CA TYR A 172 10.02 -2.43 -1.29
C TYR A 172 9.80 -1.01 -0.78
N GLN A 173 10.33 -0.03 -1.51
CA GLN A 173 10.23 1.40 -1.23
C GLN A 173 10.09 2.16 -2.54
N THR A 174 9.19 3.14 -2.60
CA THR A 174 9.08 4.01 -3.77
C THR A 174 10.21 5.04 -3.77
N ILE A 175 10.52 5.59 -4.95
CA ILE A 175 11.46 6.69 -5.06
C ILE A 175 10.91 8.02 -4.49
N PHE A 176 9.62 8.05 -4.15
CA PHE A 176 8.93 9.21 -3.54
C PHE A 176 8.86 9.12 -2.02
N ALA A 177 9.33 8.04 -1.40
CA ALA A 177 9.20 7.80 0.03
C ALA A 177 9.86 8.91 0.87
N LYS A 178 9.05 9.62 1.65
CA LYS A 178 9.47 10.75 2.49
C LYS A 178 9.03 10.58 3.95
N HIS A 179 7.74 10.29 4.17
CA HIS A 179 7.11 10.29 5.49
C HIS A 179 6.94 8.86 6.00
N GLU A 180 7.71 8.52 7.04
CA GLU A 180 7.67 7.21 7.68
C GLU A 180 6.33 6.96 8.39
N GLY A 181 5.83 5.73 8.32
CA GLY A 181 4.61 5.32 9.00
C GLY A 181 3.86 4.16 8.32
N ALA A 182 4.32 3.69 7.18
CA ALA A 182 3.70 2.57 6.47
C ALA A 182 4.34 1.23 6.80
N VAL A 183 3.51 0.20 6.85
CA VAL A 183 3.92 -1.22 6.96
C VAL A 183 3.77 -1.99 5.65
N ALA A 184 3.34 -1.29 4.59
CA ALA A 184 3.33 -1.81 3.23
C ALA A 184 3.62 -0.68 2.23
N ALA A 185 4.31 -1.00 1.15
CA ALA A 185 4.61 -0.05 0.09
C ALA A 185 3.36 0.25 -0.77
N PRO A 186 3.18 1.50 -1.25
CA PRO A 186 2.21 1.82 -2.29
C PRO A 186 2.72 1.29 -3.63
N THR A 187 2.37 0.04 -3.95
CA THR A 187 3.07 -0.80 -4.92
C THR A 187 3.07 -0.28 -6.35
N ALA A 188 2.03 0.45 -6.77
CA ALA A 188 2.01 1.08 -8.10
C ALA A 188 3.13 2.12 -8.27
N GLY A 189 3.57 2.76 -7.19
CA GLY A 189 4.70 3.69 -7.20
C GLY A 189 6.05 3.01 -7.38
N LEU A 190 6.15 1.69 -7.14
CA LEU A 190 7.40 0.94 -7.31
C LEU A 190 7.87 0.84 -8.76
N HIS A 191 6.95 1.02 -9.72
CA HIS A 191 7.25 0.97 -11.15
C HIS A 191 7.97 2.21 -11.69
N PHE A 192 7.99 3.31 -10.93
CA PHE A 192 8.62 4.54 -11.38
C PHE A 192 10.12 4.54 -11.12
N SER A 193 10.90 4.83 -12.16
CA SER A 193 12.32 5.18 -12.09
C SER A 193 12.50 6.71 -12.10
N ARG A 194 13.66 7.20 -11.67
CA ARG A 194 13.98 8.63 -11.73
C ARG A 194 14.04 9.12 -13.17
N GLU A 195 14.53 8.28 -14.07
CA GLU A 195 14.61 8.54 -15.50
C GLU A 195 13.23 8.69 -16.12
N LEU A 196 12.29 7.83 -15.74
CA LEU A 196 10.90 7.91 -16.21
C LEU A 196 10.21 9.18 -15.72
N LEU A 197 10.41 9.54 -14.44
CA LEU A 197 9.88 10.81 -13.93
C LEU A 197 10.44 12.01 -14.68
N LYS A 198 11.72 12.01 -14.98
CA LYS A 198 12.34 13.10 -15.75
C LYS A 198 11.75 13.23 -17.15
N LYS A 199 11.45 12.12 -17.81
CA LYS A 199 10.78 12.13 -19.12
C LYS A 199 9.36 12.71 -19.01
N LEU A 200 8.60 12.35 -17.98
CA LEU A 200 7.26 12.88 -17.75
C LEU A 200 7.30 14.39 -17.44
N GLU A 201 8.27 14.84 -16.64
CA GLU A 201 8.51 16.27 -16.37
C GLU A 201 8.83 17.05 -17.67
N ILE A 202 9.64 16.49 -18.56
CA ILE A 202 9.99 17.12 -19.87
C ILE A 202 8.75 17.24 -20.76
N ILE A 203 7.81 16.31 -20.67
CA ILE A 203 6.51 16.38 -21.38
C ILE A 203 5.61 17.49 -20.80
N GLY A 204 5.89 17.96 -19.59
CA GLY A 204 5.11 18.98 -18.89
C GLY A 204 4.02 18.37 -17.98
N VAL A 205 4.19 17.10 -17.57
CA VAL A 205 3.30 16.48 -16.59
C VAL A 205 3.60 17.05 -15.20
N ASP A 206 2.56 17.47 -14.51
CA ASP A 206 2.66 18.00 -13.14
C ASP A 206 2.57 16.85 -12.11
N PHE A 207 3.25 17.03 -10.97
CA PHE A 207 3.29 16.04 -9.90
C PHE A 207 2.71 16.60 -8.62
N ALA A 208 1.85 15.82 -7.97
CA ALA A 208 1.33 16.10 -6.64
C ALA A 208 1.61 14.92 -5.71
N GLU A 209 1.84 15.19 -4.44
CA GLU A 209 2.12 14.17 -3.44
C GLU A 209 1.08 14.22 -2.32
N ILE A 210 0.56 13.05 -1.98
CA ILE A 210 -0.25 12.84 -0.78
C ILE A 210 0.45 11.84 0.14
N THR A 211 0.03 11.76 1.38
CA THR A 211 0.48 10.73 2.31
C THR A 211 -0.71 9.85 2.71
N LEU A 212 -0.57 8.55 2.57
CA LEU A 212 -1.40 7.56 3.23
C LEU A 212 -0.46 6.51 3.83
N HIS A 213 -0.46 6.41 5.15
CA HIS A 213 0.31 5.37 5.84
C HIS A 213 -0.44 4.05 5.77
N VAL A 214 0.05 3.16 4.90
CA VAL A 214 -0.57 1.86 4.65
C VAL A 214 -0.43 0.99 5.89
N GLY A 215 -1.56 0.62 6.46
CA GLY A 215 -1.67 -0.23 7.63
C GLY A 215 -2.07 -1.66 7.30
N LEU A 216 -2.67 -2.34 8.29
CA LEU A 216 -3.06 -3.75 8.20
C LEU A 216 -4.23 -4.04 7.25
N GLY A 217 -5.02 -3.05 6.90
CA GLY A 217 -6.25 -3.26 6.11
C GLY A 217 -6.00 -4.03 4.81
N ASN A 218 -4.81 -3.89 4.23
CA ASN A 218 -4.40 -4.62 3.04
C ASN A 218 -4.02 -6.10 3.30
N PHE A 219 -3.85 -6.49 4.56
CA PHE A 219 -3.48 -7.85 4.97
C PHE A 219 -4.65 -8.63 5.58
N ARG A 220 -5.79 -7.97 5.79
CA ARG A 220 -7.01 -8.62 6.27
C ARG A 220 -7.83 -9.14 5.09
N SER A 221 -8.22 -10.40 5.19
CA SER A 221 -9.23 -10.97 4.28
C SER A 221 -10.59 -10.35 4.57
N VAL A 222 -11.38 -10.19 3.52
CA VAL A 222 -12.82 -9.91 3.65
C VAL A 222 -13.49 -11.20 4.12
N ASP A 223 -14.17 -11.16 5.26
CA ASP A 223 -14.77 -12.32 5.92
C ASP A 223 -16.32 -12.33 5.87
N VAL A 224 -16.89 -11.39 5.12
CA VAL A 224 -18.34 -11.25 4.94
C VAL A 224 -18.69 -11.34 3.46
N GLU A 225 -19.79 -12.02 3.14
CA GLU A 225 -20.26 -12.16 1.75
C GLU A 225 -20.89 -10.86 1.23
N ASP A 226 -21.64 -10.14 2.06
CA ASP A 226 -22.20 -8.84 1.71
C ASP A 226 -21.18 -7.74 1.99
N LEU A 227 -20.63 -7.14 0.92
CA LEU A 227 -19.57 -6.12 1.03
C LEU A 227 -20.01 -4.86 1.78
N THR A 228 -21.30 -4.57 1.86
CA THR A 228 -21.80 -3.41 2.63
C THR A 228 -21.57 -3.57 4.13
N LYS A 229 -21.35 -4.80 4.59
CA LYS A 229 -21.08 -5.14 6.01
C LYS A 229 -19.60 -5.18 6.35
N HIS A 230 -18.73 -5.14 5.32
CA HIS A 230 -17.28 -5.14 5.56
C HIS A 230 -16.80 -3.77 6.07
N LYS A 231 -15.96 -3.81 7.10
CA LYS A 231 -15.32 -2.62 7.66
C LYS A 231 -13.81 -2.70 7.40
N VAL A 232 -13.29 -1.69 6.74
CA VAL A 232 -11.83 -1.53 6.58
C VAL A 232 -11.24 -0.78 7.76
N ASP A 233 -9.99 -1.10 8.08
CA ASP A 233 -9.26 -0.39 9.12
C ASP A 233 -9.02 1.07 8.72
N SER A 234 -9.01 1.96 9.71
CA SER A 234 -8.68 3.36 9.49
C SER A 234 -7.18 3.52 9.24
N GLU A 235 -6.84 4.31 8.24
CA GLU A 235 -5.47 4.66 7.89
C GLU A 235 -5.30 6.19 7.93
N ARG A 236 -4.12 6.63 8.37
CA ARG A 236 -3.81 8.05 8.43
C ARG A 236 -3.51 8.59 7.04
N ILE A 237 -4.15 9.71 6.70
CA ILE A 237 -3.96 10.40 5.42
C ILE A 237 -3.62 11.87 5.63
N LYS A 238 -2.86 12.42 4.69
CA LYS A 238 -2.57 13.85 4.62
C LYS A 238 -2.57 14.33 3.18
N ILE A 239 -3.28 15.43 2.95
CA ILE A 239 -3.31 16.18 1.70
C ILE A 239 -2.95 17.63 2.06
N THR A 240 -1.87 18.13 1.49
CA THR A 240 -1.42 19.51 1.70
C THR A 240 -2.22 20.50 0.84
N ASP A 241 -2.19 21.78 1.21
CA ASP A 241 -2.76 22.86 0.38
C ASP A 241 -2.15 22.87 -1.02
N GLU A 242 -0.84 22.64 -1.13
CA GLU A 242 -0.12 22.56 -2.41
C GLU A 242 -0.66 21.42 -3.29
N ALA A 243 -0.76 20.20 -2.74
CA ALA A 243 -1.26 19.04 -3.47
C ALA A 243 -2.72 19.26 -3.94
N ALA A 244 -3.58 19.80 -3.05
CA ALA A 244 -4.95 20.14 -3.40
C ALA A 244 -5.01 21.21 -4.49
N GLY A 245 -4.15 22.23 -4.42
CA GLY A 245 -4.06 23.28 -5.42
C GLY A 245 -3.69 22.77 -6.80
N ILE A 246 -2.66 21.91 -6.90
CA ILE A 246 -2.21 21.31 -8.17
C ILE A 246 -3.34 20.47 -8.81
N VAL A 247 -3.98 19.60 -8.02
CA VAL A 247 -5.07 18.75 -8.50
C VAL A 247 -6.28 19.57 -8.95
N ASN A 248 -6.67 20.58 -8.16
CA ASN A 248 -7.82 21.42 -8.50
C ASN A 248 -7.57 22.29 -9.74
N GLN A 249 -6.35 22.81 -9.90
CA GLN A 249 -5.97 23.55 -11.11
C GLN A 249 -6.07 22.68 -12.36
N ALA A 250 -5.63 21.42 -12.30
CA ALA A 250 -5.80 20.49 -13.41
C ALA A 250 -7.28 20.30 -13.77
N LYS A 251 -8.15 20.14 -12.75
CA LYS A 251 -9.61 20.01 -12.97
C LYS A 251 -10.19 21.25 -13.62
N ASP A 252 -9.85 22.46 -13.17
CA ASP A 252 -10.30 23.73 -13.74
C ASP A 252 -9.91 23.86 -15.22
N ASN A 253 -8.70 23.42 -15.55
CA ASN A 253 -8.15 23.44 -16.91
C ASN A 253 -8.58 22.25 -17.76
N LYS A 254 -9.40 21.31 -17.22
CA LYS A 254 -9.82 20.06 -17.87
C LYS A 254 -8.66 19.14 -18.25
N ASN A 255 -7.56 19.24 -17.55
CA ASN A 255 -6.46 18.29 -17.60
C ASN A 255 -6.81 17.05 -16.75
N ARG A 256 -6.16 15.93 -17.05
CA ARG A 256 -6.47 14.65 -16.40
C ARG A 256 -5.67 14.47 -15.11
N VAL A 257 -6.31 13.90 -14.11
CA VAL A 257 -5.69 13.54 -12.84
C VAL A 257 -5.53 12.01 -12.81
N CYS A 258 -4.29 11.54 -12.74
CA CYS A 258 -3.96 10.13 -12.63
C CYS A 258 -3.52 9.77 -11.21
N ALA A 259 -4.25 8.87 -10.57
CA ALA A 259 -3.89 8.33 -9.27
C ALA A 259 -2.91 7.17 -9.42
N VAL A 260 -1.74 7.29 -8.81
CA VAL A 260 -0.74 6.22 -8.77
C VAL A 260 -0.98 5.33 -7.56
N GLY A 261 -1.79 4.31 -7.76
CA GLY A 261 -2.17 3.31 -6.76
C GLY A 261 -3.51 3.54 -6.08
N THR A 262 -4.05 2.45 -5.56
CA THR A 262 -5.32 2.41 -4.81
C THR A 262 -5.30 3.29 -3.57
N THR A 263 -4.15 3.45 -2.93
CA THR A 263 -3.97 4.32 -1.75
C THR A 263 -4.21 5.78 -2.11
N VAL A 264 -3.75 6.22 -3.28
CA VAL A 264 -3.99 7.57 -3.77
C VAL A 264 -5.46 7.78 -4.08
N VAL A 265 -6.09 6.84 -4.82
CA VAL A 265 -7.54 6.90 -5.10
C VAL A 265 -8.34 7.07 -3.82
N ARG A 266 -8.06 6.23 -2.81
CA ARG A 266 -8.75 6.29 -1.52
C ARG A 266 -8.55 7.62 -0.81
N THR A 267 -7.35 8.16 -0.84
CA THR A 267 -7.02 9.44 -0.21
C THR A 267 -7.76 10.59 -0.89
N LEU A 268 -7.70 10.67 -2.22
CA LEU A 268 -8.37 11.71 -2.99
C LEU A 268 -9.89 11.70 -2.76
N GLU A 269 -10.50 10.51 -2.85
CA GLU A 269 -11.95 10.33 -2.66
C GLU A 269 -12.40 10.49 -1.19
N SER A 270 -11.47 10.50 -0.23
CA SER A 270 -11.78 10.74 1.19
C SER A 270 -11.90 12.21 1.54
N SER A 271 -11.33 13.13 0.75
CA SER A 271 -11.30 14.56 1.03
C SER A 271 -11.81 15.41 -0.13
N VAL A 272 -12.70 14.86 -0.93
CA VAL A 272 -13.32 15.59 -2.03
C VAL A 272 -14.62 16.29 -1.56
N SER A 273 -14.82 17.53 -1.98
CA SER A 273 -16.07 18.27 -1.77
C SER A 273 -17.20 17.75 -2.66
N THR A 274 -18.43 18.17 -2.38
CA THR A 274 -19.59 17.87 -3.24
C THR A 274 -19.41 18.36 -4.66
N ASP A 275 -18.71 19.47 -4.84
CA ASP A 275 -18.42 20.08 -6.15
C ASP A 275 -17.24 19.39 -6.88
N GLY A 276 -16.67 18.36 -6.28
CA GLY A 276 -15.57 17.58 -6.86
C GLY A 276 -14.17 18.19 -6.69
N TYR A 277 -14.02 19.20 -5.85
CA TYR A 277 -12.71 19.79 -5.53
C TYR A 277 -12.05 19.11 -4.34
N LEU A 278 -10.76 18.86 -4.48
CA LEU A 278 -9.95 18.27 -3.42
C LEU A 278 -9.71 19.31 -2.31
N LYS A 279 -9.88 18.90 -1.05
CA LYS A 279 -9.61 19.75 0.11
C LYS A 279 -8.34 19.28 0.84
N PRO A 280 -7.52 20.19 1.36
CA PRO A 280 -6.48 19.86 2.32
C PRO A 280 -7.08 19.10 3.49
N TYR A 281 -6.35 18.09 3.98
CA TYR A 281 -6.84 17.23 5.05
C TYR A 281 -5.67 16.58 5.79
N ASP A 282 -5.76 16.51 7.10
CA ASP A 282 -4.86 15.71 7.94
C ASP A 282 -5.69 14.95 8.97
N GLY A 283 -5.82 13.64 8.80
CA GLY A 283 -6.69 12.83 9.64
C GLY A 283 -6.72 11.36 9.23
N TRP A 284 -7.87 10.73 9.38
CA TRP A 284 -8.04 9.30 9.18
C TRP A 284 -9.11 9.01 8.14
N THR A 285 -8.93 7.92 7.39
CA THR A 285 -9.94 7.40 6.47
C THR A 285 -10.16 5.91 6.68
N ASN A 286 -11.42 5.50 6.70
CA ASN A 286 -11.86 4.10 6.63
C ASN A 286 -12.71 3.87 5.37
N LYS A 287 -12.54 4.72 4.35
CA LYS A 287 -13.32 4.62 3.12
C LYS A 287 -13.06 3.29 2.42
N PHE A 288 -14.14 2.54 2.20
CA PHE A 288 -14.15 1.32 1.40
C PHE A 288 -14.85 1.58 0.08
N ILE A 289 -14.13 1.39 -1.02
CA ILE A 289 -14.63 1.64 -2.38
C ILE A 289 -14.80 0.30 -3.10
N PHE A 290 -16.01 0.04 -3.56
CA PHE A 290 -16.39 -1.11 -4.38
C PHE A 290 -17.55 -0.72 -5.31
N PRO A 291 -17.81 -1.47 -6.40
CA PRO A 291 -18.88 -1.11 -7.35
C PRO A 291 -20.29 -1.21 -6.72
N PRO A 292 -21.23 -0.31 -7.09
CA PRO A 292 -21.02 0.88 -7.90
C PRO A 292 -20.44 2.03 -7.08
N TYR A 293 -19.51 2.78 -7.65
CA TYR A 293 -18.94 3.97 -7.04
C TYR A 293 -18.68 5.04 -8.11
N GLU A 294 -19.04 6.30 -7.84
CA GLU A 294 -18.80 7.42 -8.71
C GLU A 294 -17.57 8.21 -8.22
N PHE A 295 -16.49 8.12 -9.01
CA PHE A 295 -15.25 8.84 -8.72
C PHE A 295 -15.35 10.31 -9.10
N LYS A 296 -14.84 11.19 -8.23
CA LYS A 296 -14.94 12.64 -8.41
C LYS A 296 -13.61 13.29 -8.77
N VAL A 297 -12.48 12.68 -8.40
CA VAL A 297 -11.16 13.28 -8.59
C VAL A 297 -10.35 12.60 -9.66
N PRO A 298 -10.02 11.29 -9.59
CA PRO A 298 -9.13 10.69 -10.58
C PRO A 298 -9.86 10.37 -11.89
N ASP A 299 -9.21 10.78 -12.99
CA ASP A 299 -9.63 10.44 -14.37
C ASP A 299 -8.97 9.17 -14.85
N MET A 300 -7.75 8.89 -14.35
CA MET A 300 -6.92 7.75 -14.69
C MET A 300 -6.38 7.09 -13.42
N MET A 301 -6.01 5.82 -13.53
CA MET A 301 -5.47 5.06 -12.40
C MET A 301 -4.37 4.12 -12.85
N ILE A 302 -3.25 4.12 -12.13
CA ILE A 302 -2.22 3.09 -12.23
C ILE A 302 -2.35 2.15 -11.04
N SER A 303 -2.33 0.85 -11.29
CA SER A 303 -2.47 -0.18 -10.27
C SER A 303 -1.62 -1.39 -10.58
N ASN A 304 -1.25 -2.17 -9.57
CA ASN A 304 -0.79 -3.53 -9.76
C ASN A 304 -1.97 -4.47 -10.02
N PHE A 305 -1.69 -5.70 -10.44
CA PHE A 305 -2.69 -6.77 -10.46
C PHE A 305 -2.88 -7.34 -9.06
N HIS A 306 -4.11 -7.33 -8.57
CA HIS A 306 -4.47 -7.69 -7.20
C HIS A 306 -4.98 -9.13 -7.08
N LEU A 307 -4.80 -9.71 -5.89
CA LEU A 307 -5.24 -11.06 -5.58
C LEU A 307 -6.78 -11.16 -5.55
N PRO A 308 -7.34 -12.36 -5.82
CA PRO A 308 -8.77 -12.60 -5.69
C PRO A 308 -9.28 -12.20 -4.30
N TYR A 309 -10.53 -11.76 -4.23
CA TYR A 309 -11.22 -11.35 -3.00
C TYR A 309 -10.63 -10.16 -2.24
N SER A 310 -9.61 -9.48 -2.77
CA SER A 310 -9.00 -8.33 -2.09
C SER A 310 -9.84 -7.07 -2.24
N THR A 311 -9.84 -6.23 -1.21
CA THR A 311 -10.45 -4.89 -1.25
C THR A 311 -9.86 -4.01 -2.35
N LEU A 312 -8.60 -4.24 -2.70
CA LEU A 312 -7.90 -3.53 -3.76
C LEU A 312 -8.46 -3.90 -5.15
N LEU A 313 -8.73 -5.19 -5.40
CA LEU A 313 -9.39 -5.65 -6.63
C LEU A 313 -10.78 -5.01 -6.77
N MET A 314 -11.52 -4.90 -5.67
CA MET A 314 -12.85 -4.30 -5.65
C MET A 314 -12.80 -2.81 -6.02
N MET A 315 -11.83 -2.07 -5.53
CA MET A 315 -11.64 -0.66 -5.89
C MET A 315 -11.31 -0.50 -7.37
N VAL A 316 -10.40 -1.30 -7.89
CA VAL A 316 -10.05 -1.25 -9.33
C VAL A 316 -11.24 -1.65 -10.18
N ALA A 317 -12.07 -2.61 -9.74
CA ALA A 317 -13.32 -2.97 -10.42
C ALA A 317 -14.35 -1.84 -10.44
N ALA A 318 -14.41 -1.06 -9.35
CA ALA A 318 -15.25 0.13 -9.32
C ALA A 318 -14.76 1.19 -10.31
N PHE A 319 -13.45 1.32 -10.49
CA PHE A 319 -12.85 2.32 -11.36
C PHE A 319 -12.89 1.94 -12.85
N ALA A 320 -12.49 0.73 -13.18
CA ALA A 320 -12.43 0.24 -14.56
C ALA A 320 -13.79 -0.18 -15.15
N GLY A 321 -14.73 -0.48 -14.27
CA GLY A 321 -15.95 -1.23 -14.60
C GLY A 321 -15.74 -2.73 -14.39
N TYR A 322 -16.69 -3.36 -13.71
CA TYR A 322 -16.58 -4.74 -13.25
C TYR A 322 -16.27 -5.73 -14.40
N ASP A 323 -17.09 -5.72 -15.47
CA ASP A 323 -16.92 -6.68 -16.58
C ASP A 323 -15.60 -6.45 -17.33
N LEU A 324 -15.25 -5.21 -17.61
CA LEU A 324 -14.01 -4.85 -18.31
C LEU A 324 -12.78 -5.23 -17.50
N LEU A 325 -12.82 -5.04 -16.17
CA LEU A 325 -11.72 -5.46 -15.32
C LEU A 325 -11.49 -6.97 -15.38
N PHE A 326 -12.56 -7.78 -15.26
CA PHE A 326 -12.40 -9.23 -15.28
C PHE A 326 -12.00 -9.76 -16.66
N GLU A 327 -12.41 -9.09 -17.75
CA GLU A 327 -11.88 -9.34 -19.09
C GLU A 327 -10.38 -9.07 -19.16
N ALA A 328 -9.92 -7.92 -18.66
CA ALA A 328 -8.49 -7.56 -18.58
C ALA A 328 -7.69 -8.55 -17.72
N TYR A 329 -8.22 -8.98 -16.57
CA TYR A 329 -7.57 -9.97 -15.70
C TYR A 329 -7.48 -11.36 -16.35
N LYS A 330 -8.52 -11.78 -17.10
CA LYS A 330 -8.46 -13.02 -17.87
C LYS A 330 -7.37 -12.98 -18.93
N ILE A 331 -7.22 -11.86 -19.62
CA ILE A 331 -6.13 -11.62 -20.58
C ILE A 331 -4.79 -11.63 -19.86
N ALA A 332 -4.65 -10.92 -18.74
CA ALA A 332 -3.42 -10.86 -17.97
C ALA A 332 -2.94 -12.25 -17.50
N VAL A 333 -3.85 -13.09 -17.01
CA VAL A 333 -3.52 -14.47 -16.63
C VAL A 333 -3.09 -15.30 -17.86
N LYS A 334 -3.83 -15.22 -18.97
CA LYS A 334 -3.50 -15.92 -20.21
C LYS A 334 -2.15 -15.53 -20.77
N GLU A 335 -1.85 -14.23 -20.75
CA GLU A 335 -0.59 -13.64 -21.24
C GLU A 335 0.54 -13.67 -20.20
N LYS A 336 0.33 -14.35 -19.07
CA LYS A 336 1.31 -14.56 -17.99
C LYS A 336 1.88 -13.25 -17.44
N TYR A 337 1.03 -12.26 -17.20
CA TYR A 337 1.40 -11.12 -16.38
C TYR A 337 1.69 -11.55 -14.96
N ARG A 338 2.56 -10.81 -14.28
CA ARG A 338 2.91 -11.07 -12.89
C ARG A 338 1.98 -10.31 -11.96
N PHE A 339 1.57 -10.95 -10.88
CA PHE A 339 0.60 -10.45 -9.92
C PHE A 339 1.27 -10.11 -8.58
N GLY A 340 0.57 -9.29 -7.78
CA GLY A 340 0.97 -8.92 -6.43
C GLY A 340 1.95 -7.75 -6.38
N THR A 341 2.64 -7.64 -5.26
CA THR A 341 3.50 -6.51 -4.89
C THR A 341 4.58 -6.17 -5.92
N TYR A 342 5.33 -7.18 -6.35
CA TYR A 342 6.40 -7.06 -7.34
C TYR A 342 5.95 -7.42 -8.76
N GLY A 343 4.64 -7.51 -8.96
CA GLY A 343 4.03 -7.84 -10.24
C GLY A 343 4.10 -6.72 -11.25
N ASP A 344 3.36 -6.91 -12.33
CA ASP A 344 3.24 -5.94 -13.42
C ASP A 344 2.16 -4.90 -13.11
N ALA A 345 2.04 -3.90 -13.98
CA ALA A 345 1.14 -2.78 -13.81
C ALA A 345 -0.04 -2.80 -14.79
N MET A 346 -1.10 -2.13 -14.40
CA MET A 346 -2.24 -1.79 -15.24
C MET A 346 -2.48 -0.28 -15.20
N LEU A 347 -2.71 0.34 -16.36
CA LEU A 347 -3.17 1.71 -16.51
C LEU A 347 -4.62 1.68 -17.00
N VAL A 348 -5.51 2.30 -16.25
CA VAL A 348 -6.92 2.49 -16.62
C VAL A 348 -7.14 3.93 -17.04
N ILE A 349 -7.59 4.14 -18.29
CA ILE A 349 -7.82 5.45 -18.91
C ILE A 349 -9.25 5.64 -19.41
#